data_83bb19eaccf0dafbffc750ddf853e668
#
_entry.id   83bb19eaccf0dafbffc750ddf853e668
#
_cell.length_a   1.000
_cell.length_b   1.000
_cell.length_c   1.000
_cell.angle_alpha   90.00
_cell.angle_beta   90.00
_cell.angle_gamma   90.00
#
_symmetry.space_group_name_H-M   'P 1'
#
loop_
_entity.id
_entity.type
_entity.pdbx_description
1 polymer ?
#
loop_
_entity_poly.entity_id
_entity_poly.type
_entity_poly.pdbx_seq_one_letter_code
_entity_poly.pdbx_strand_id
1 'polypeptide(L)'
;MTHTIKKMSLIGLILMIFTSVFGFANSPSAFYLMGYSAIPWYIFSALLFFIPFALMMAEMGSAYRKEEGGIYSWMNNSVGPRYAFIGTFMWFSSYVIWMVSTAAKIWVPFSTFVFGADMTQHWRIAGLEPTQVVGLLAVGWMILVTCVAARGINKIARITAVGGIAVMCLNLVLLLVSVAILLLNGGHFAQEINFTSSPSPGYHSGLAMLSFVVFAIFAYGGIEAVGGLVDKTEKPEKNFAKGIVFAAIVISIGYSLAIFLWGVSTNWQQILSNSAVNLGNITYILMSSLGTTLGNALNLSPDAAMTVGVWFARITGLSMFLAYTGAFFTLSYSPLKAIIQGTPKALWPAPMTTLNANGMPATAMWLQCVLVSLFILLVSFGGDTASAFYNKLTLMANVSMTLPYLFLALAFPFFKARQDLERPFVLFKTKASTLVATGVVVLVVTFANVFTIIQPVIEAGDWDSALWMIGGPIFFSLLAMAIYQNYSSRMSADPEWAAE
;
A
#
# COMPACT_ATOMS: atom_id res chain seq x y z
N MET A 1 -11.64 14.43 -35.12
CA MET A 1 -12.42 13.32 -34.59
C MET A 1 -12.23 13.33 -33.08
N THR A 2 -13.23 13.79 -32.35
CA THR A 2 -13.23 13.76 -30.88
C THR A 2 -13.37 12.30 -30.46
N HIS A 3 -12.28 11.68 -30.03
CA HIS A 3 -12.34 10.38 -29.35
C HIS A 3 -13.21 10.56 -28.10
N THR A 4 -14.45 10.13 -28.17
CA THR A 4 -15.32 10.00 -26.99
C THR A 4 -14.67 8.95 -26.10
N ILE A 5 -14.01 9.39 -25.03
CA ILE A 5 -13.43 8.48 -24.03
C ILE A 5 -14.60 7.68 -23.44
N LYS A 6 -14.62 6.37 -23.69
CA LYS A 6 -15.65 5.48 -23.17
C LYS A 6 -15.62 5.54 -21.64
N LYS A 7 -16.68 6.04 -21.04
CA LYS A 7 -16.80 6.13 -19.58
C LYS A 7 -16.87 4.73 -18.95
N MET A 8 -16.33 4.62 -17.75
CA MET A 8 -16.21 3.36 -17.01
C MET A 8 -17.56 2.97 -16.40
N SER A 9 -17.98 1.72 -16.60
CA SER A 9 -19.18 1.16 -15.98
C SER A 9 -19.01 0.96 -14.48
N LEU A 10 -20.12 0.77 -13.74
CA LEU A 10 -20.10 0.45 -12.30
C LEU A 10 -19.24 -0.78 -11.99
N ILE A 11 -19.36 -1.86 -12.76
CA ILE A 11 -18.55 -3.07 -12.58
C ILE A 11 -17.07 -2.78 -12.84
N GLY A 12 -16.75 -2.02 -13.89
CA GLY A 12 -15.38 -1.61 -14.18
C GLY A 12 -14.78 -0.79 -13.04
N LEU A 13 -15.55 0.11 -12.44
CA LEU A 13 -15.12 0.88 -11.27
C LEU A 13 -14.87 -0.03 -10.05
N ILE A 14 -15.77 -0.96 -9.72
CA ILE A 14 -15.61 -1.90 -8.61
C ILE A 14 -14.34 -2.75 -8.79
N LEU A 15 -14.12 -3.30 -9.98
CA LEU A 15 -12.93 -4.08 -10.29
C LEU A 15 -11.64 -3.24 -10.18
N MET A 16 -11.68 -1.99 -10.62
CA MET A 16 -10.53 -1.09 -10.52
C MET A 16 -10.23 -0.76 -9.05
N ILE A 17 -11.23 -0.48 -8.22
CA ILE A 17 -11.05 -0.25 -6.79
C ILE A 17 -10.48 -1.51 -6.13
N PHE A 18 -11.07 -2.69 -6.43
CA PHE A 18 -10.60 -3.95 -5.90
C PHE A 18 -9.13 -4.19 -6.24
N THR A 19 -8.73 -4.04 -7.48
CA THR A 19 -7.33 -4.24 -7.90
C THR A 19 -6.36 -3.18 -7.37
N SER A 20 -6.85 -2.00 -7.02
CA SER A 20 -6.03 -0.92 -6.45
C SER A 20 -5.78 -1.09 -4.95
N VAL A 21 -6.75 -1.68 -4.23
CA VAL A 21 -6.74 -1.79 -2.77
C VAL A 21 -6.36 -3.20 -2.32
N PHE A 22 -6.88 -4.25 -2.98
CA PHE A 22 -6.68 -5.63 -2.54
C PHE A 22 -5.28 -6.15 -2.92
N GLY A 23 -4.32 -6.03 -1.99
CA GLY A 23 -2.96 -6.53 -2.15
C GLY A 23 -2.82 -7.98 -1.66
N PHE A 24 -2.44 -8.92 -2.55
CA PHE A 24 -2.28 -10.35 -2.21
C PHE A 24 -1.34 -10.57 -1.02
N ALA A 25 -0.21 -9.85 -0.95
CA ALA A 25 0.79 -10.02 0.11
C ALA A 25 0.32 -9.57 1.51
N ASN A 26 -0.79 -8.84 1.64
CA ASN A 26 -1.27 -8.37 2.94
C ASN A 26 -1.85 -9.51 3.79
N SER A 27 -2.59 -10.44 3.21
CA SER A 27 -3.16 -11.57 3.94
C SER A 27 -2.11 -12.59 4.43
N PRO A 28 -1.06 -12.97 3.66
CA PRO A 28 0.08 -13.74 4.18
C PRO A 28 0.77 -13.06 5.36
N SER A 29 1.05 -11.76 5.26
CA SER A 29 1.69 -10.99 6.33
C SER A 29 0.82 -10.98 7.59
N ALA A 30 -0.49 -10.80 7.44
CA ALA A 30 -1.42 -10.83 8.56
C ALA A 30 -1.46 -12.21 9.25
N PHE A 31 -1.52 -13.28 8.46
CA PHE A 31 -1.49 -14.66 9.01
C PHE A 31 -0.15 -14.97 9.69
N TYR A 32 0.97 -14.50 9.15
CA TYR A 32 2.30 -14.65 9.77
C TYR A 32 2.41 -13.97 11.13
N LEU A 33 1.92 -12.72 11.22
CA LEU A 33 2.02 -11.92 12.44
C LEU A 33 1.01 -12.37 13.52
N MET A 34 -0.20 -12.72 13.12
CA MET A 34 -1.32 -12.88 14.05
C MET A 34 -2.10 -14.20 13.91
N GLY A 35 -1.82 -15.02 12.89
CA GLY A 35 -2.66 -16.19 12.60
C GLY A 35 -4.12 -15.78 12.35
N TYR A 36 -5.06 -16.58 12.84
CA TYR A 36 -6.49 -16.27 12.75
C TYR A 36 -6.91 -15.08 13.61
N SER A 37 -6.14 -14.73 14.65
CA SER A 37 -6.44 -13.55 15.46
C SER A 37 -6.27 -12.21 14.72
N ALA A 38 -5.70 -12.23 13.49
CA ALA A 38 -5.71 -11.08 12.59
C ALA A 38 -7.13 -10.75 12.09
N ILE A 39 -8.02 -11.72 11.92
CA ILE A 39 -9.35 -11.55 11.32
C ILE A 39 -10.21 -10.53 12.10
N PRO A 40 -10.37 -10.62 13.43
CA PRO A 40 -11.07 -9.60 14.20
C PRO A 40 -10.53 -8.19 13.99
N TRP A 41 -9.19 -8.02 13.89
CA TRP A 41 -8.58 -6.72 13.66
C TRP A 41 -8.82 -6.17 12.25
N TYR A 42 -8.86 -7.04 11.24
CA TYR A 42 -9.27 -6.64 9.88
C TYR A 42 -10.74 -6.23 9.84
N ILE A 43 -11.65 -6.98 10.50
CA ILE A 43 -13.07 -6.62 10.61
C ILE A 43 -13.22 -5.28 11.36
N PHE A 44 -12.54 -5.10 12.49
CA PHE A 44 -12.52 -3.87 13.27
C PHE A 44 -12.06 -2.67 12.42
N SER A 45 -10.93 -2.82 11.71
CA SER A 45 -10.38 -1.78 10.83
C SER A 45 -11.30 -1.50 9.64
N ALA A 46 -11.98 -2.52 9.10
CA ALA A 46 -12.98 -2.33 8.05
C ALA A 46 -14.17 -1.49 8.52
N LEU A 47 -14.72 -1.80 9.71
CA LEU A 47 -15.89 -1.12 10.25
C LEU A 47 -15.59 0.30 10.74
N LEU A 48 -14.45 0.52 11.39
CA LEU A 48 -14.13 1.79 12.03
C LEU A 48 -13.25 2.71 11.19
N PHE A 49 -12.49 2.17 10.24
CA PHE A 49 -11.65 2.98 9.36
C PHE A 49 -12.14 2.88 7.90
N PHE A 50 -12.05 1.70 7.27
CA PHE A 50 -12.15 1.60 5.82
C PHE A 50 -13.51 2.01 5.28
N ILE A 51 -14.62 1.47 5.81
CA ILE A 51 -15.97 1.78 5.34
C ILE A 51 -16.32 3.26 5.60
N PRO A 52 -16.15 3.83 6.80
CA PRO A 52 -16.41 5.25 7.02
C PRO A 52 -15.53 6.16 6.14
N PHE A 53 -14.24 5.85 6.02
CA PHE A 53 -13.33 6.62 5.18
C PHE A 53 -13.71 6.53 3.69
N ALA A 54 -14.02 5.33 3.19
CA ALA A 54 -14.51 5.13 1.83
C ALA A 54 -15.77 5.93 1.52
N LEU A 55 -16.69 6.02 2.48
CA LEU A 55 -17.92 6.82 2.36
C LEU A 55 -17.64 8.32 2.35
N MET A 56 -16.66 8.80 3.14
CA MET A 56 -16.18 10.18 3.06
C MET A 56 -15.62 10.49 1.69
N MET A 57 -14.77 9.60 1.15
CA MET A 57 -14.20 9.74 -0.20
C MET A 57 -15.29 9.72 -1.27
N ALA A 58 -16.33 8.91 -1.10
CA ALA A 58 -17.48 8.87 -2.00
C ALA A 58 -18.25 10.19 -2.00
N GLU A 59 -18.51 10.80 -0.83
CA GLU A 59 -19.18 12.11 -0.75
C GLU A 59 -18.32 13.21 -1.39
N MET A 60 -17.04 13.31 -1.02
CA MET A 60 -16.13 14.32 -1.59
C MET A 60 -15.96 14.13 -3.10
N GLY A 61 -15.68 12.91 -3.55
CA GLY A 61 -15.50 12.61 -4.97
C GLY A 61 -16.75 12.89 -5.82
N SER A 62 -17.96 12.61 -5.31
CA SER A 62 -19.19 12.91 -6.03
C SER A 62 -19.48 14.42 -6.12
N ALA A 63 -19.10 15.20 -5.11
CA ALA A 63 -19.27 16.65 -5.09
C ALA A 63 -18.23 17.34 -5.99
N TYR A 64 -16.98 16.91 -5.93
CA TYR A 64 -15.87 17.46 -6.71
C TYR A 64 -15.64 16.74 -8.05
N ARG A 65 -16.67 16.17 -8.65
CA ARG A 65 -16.60 15.39 -9.90
C ARG A 65 -16.07 16.14 -11.12
N LYS A 66 -15.97 17.46 -11.06
CA LYS A 66 -15.41 18.31 -12.12
C LYS A 66 -13.96 18.73 -11.88
N GLU A 67 -13.41 18.40 -10.72
CA GLU A 67 -12.06 18.79 -10.32
C GLU A 67 -11.02 17.76 -10.77
N GLU A 68 -10.02 18.20 -11.49
CA GLU A 68 -8.95 17.32 -12.02
C GLU A 68 -7.79 17.10 -11.01
N GLY A 69 -7.68 17.93 -9.97
CA GLY A 69 -6.57 17.90 -9.01
C GLY A 69 -6.64 16.81 -7.94
N GLY A 70 -7.65 15.92 -7.98
CA GLY A 70 -7.81 14.84 -7.02
C GLY A 70 -7.85 15.33 -5.57
N ILE A 71 -7.11 14.64 -4.67
CA ILE A 71 -7.13 14.93 -3.22
C ILE A 71 -6.63 16.35 -2.89
N TYR A 72 -5.74 16.93 -3.70
CA TYR A 72 -5.32 18.33 -3.50
C TYR A 72 -6.51 19.28 -3.65
N SER A 73 -7.24 19.19 -4.77
CA SER A 73 -8.41 20.05 -5.02
C SER A 73 -9.47 19.86 -3.93
N TRP A 74 -9.70 18.64 -3.47
CA TRP A 74 -10.66 18.37 -2.40
C TRP A 74 -10.30 19.09 -1.09
N MET A 75 -9.04 18.98 -0.67
CA MET A 75 -8.56 19.65 0.54
C MET A 75 -8.46 21.16 0.37
N ASN A 76 -8.04 21.64 -0.82
CA ASN A 76 -7.94 23.07 -1.11
C ASN A 76 -9.31 23.76 -1.04
N ASN A 77 -10.29 23.16 -1.68
CA ASN A 77 -11.65 23.71 -1.71
C ASN A 77 -12.38 23.55 -0.38
N SER A 78 -11.92 22.67 0.50
CA SER A 78 -12.55 22.44 1.82
C SER A 78 -11.89 23.26 2.94
N VAL A 79 -10.55 23.27 3.02
CA VAL A 79 -9.79 23.85 4.13
C VAL A 79 -8.93 25.02 3.69
N GLY A 80 -8.29 24.93 2.51
CA GLY A 80 -7.45 25.95 1.94
C GLY A 80 -6.08 25.45 1.44
N PRO A 81 -5.33 26.30 0.71
CA PRO A 81 -4.18 25.88 -0.10
C PRO A 81 -3.00 25.36 0.73
N ARG A 82 -2.73 25.98 1.89
CA ARG A 82 -1.61 25.55 2.77
C ARG A 82 -1.84 24.13 3.28
N TYR A 83 -3.05 23.86 3.79
CA TYR A 83 -3.42 22.55 4.29
C TYR A 83 -3.39 21.50 3.20
N ALA A 84 -3.97 21.83 2.04
CA ALA A 84 -4.02 20.95 0.87
C ALA A 84 -2.62 20.59 0.37
N PHE A 85 -1.71 21.56 0.31
CA PHE A 85 -0.34 21.30 -0.12
C PHE A 85 0.38 20.36 0.85
N ILE A 86 0.34 20.62 2.15
CA ILE A 86 0.99 19.79 3.16
C ILE A 86 0.41 18.36 3.12
N GLY A 87 -0.94 18.20 3.12
CA GLY A 87 -1.57 16.90 3.07
C GLY A 87 -1.25 16.11 1.79
N THR A 88 -1.25 16.76 0.64
CA THR A 88 -0.90 16.11 -0.64
C THR A 88 0.60 15.78 -0.71
N PHE A 89 1.47 16.63 -0.17
CA PHE A 89 2.90 16.36 -0.09
C PHE A 89 3.18 15.16 0.83
N MET A 90 2.48 15.04 1.96
CA MET A 90 2.58 13.88 2.84
C MET A 90 2.09 12.60 2.14
N TRP A 91 1.01 12.69 1.37
CA TRP A 91 0.55 11.59 0.54
C TRP A 91 1.58 11.20 -0.53
N PHE A 92 2.16 12.15 -1.24
CA PHE A 92 3.25 11.89 -2.19
C PHE A 92 4.47 11.25 -1.52
N SER A 93 4.92 11.78 -0.38
CA SER A 93 6.08 11.27 0.34
C SER A 93 5.90 9.86 0.88
N SER A 94 4.66 9.46 1.17
CA SER A 94 4.36 8.08 1.55
C SER A 94 4.72 7.08 0.44
N TYR A 95 4.52 7.44 -0.82
CA TYR A 95 4.96 6.62 -1.95
C TYR A 95 6.48 6.62 -2.14
N VAL A 96 7.18 7.70 -1.77
CA VAL A 96 8.66 7.71 -1.72
C VAL A 96 9.15 6.64 -0.74
N ILE A 97 8.58 6.59 0.48
CA ILE A 97 8.93 5.57 1.48
C ILE A 97 8.49 4.16 1.04
N TRP A 98 7.33 4.03 0.41
CA TRP A 98 6.89 2.77 -0.19
C TRP A 98 7.88 2.26 -1.25
N MET A 99 8.43 3.15 -2.09
CA MET A 99 9.46 2.79 -3.06
C MET A 99 10.75 2.28 -2.41
N VAL A 100 11.19 2.88 -1.29
CA VAL A 100 12.32 2.38 -0.51
C VAL A 100 12.08 0.94 -0.07
N SER A 101 10.91 0.66 0.52
CA SER A 101 10.53 -0.68 0.98
C SER A 101 10.43 -1.67 -0.19
N THR A 102 9.75 -1.32 -1.27
CA THR A 102 9.43 -2.24 -2.35
C THR A 102 10.62 -2.50 -3.27
N ALA A 103 11.51 -1.53 -3.48
CA ALA A 103 12.73 -1.71 -4.26
C ALA A 103 13.66 -2.78 -3.67
N ALA A 104 13.69 -2.92 -2.33
CA ALA A 104 14.40 -3.99 -1.67
C ALA A 104 13.63 -5.33 -1.75
N LYS A 105 12.31 -5.29 -1.52
CA LYS A 105 11.47 -6.48 -1.49
C LYS A 105 11.31 -7.18 -2.85
N ILE A 106 11.44 -6.48 -3.97
CA ILE A 106 11.23 -7.06 -5.31
C ILE A 106 12.22 -8.19 -5.64
N TRP A 107 13.36 -8.23 -4.98
CA TRP A 107 14.39 -9.25 -5.20
C TRP A 107 14.02 -10.61 -4.59
N VAL A 108 13.16 -10.62 -3.56
CA VAL A 108 12.64 -11.86 -2.97
C VAL A 108 11.78 -12.67 -3.94
N PRO A 109 10.73 -12.09 -4.59
CA PRO A 109 9.95 -12.80 -5.62
C PRO A 109 10.80 -13.19 -6.83
N PHE A 110 11.74 -12.34 -7.26
CA PHE A 110 12.66 -12.69 -8.32
C PHE A 110 13.50 -13.91 -7.96
N SER A 111 14.11 -13.93 -6.78
CA SER A 111 14.88 -15.04 -6.25
C SER A 111 14.04 -16.32 -6.17
N THR A 112 12.82 -16.21 -5.62
CA THR A 112 11.91 -17.35 -5.48
C THR A 112 11.49 -17.92 -6.83
N PHE A 113 11.24 -17.09 -7.83
CA PHE A 113 10.95 -17.54 -9.19
C PHE A 113 12.11 -18.35 -9.79
N VAL A 114 13.33 -17.83 -9.67
CA VAL A 114 14.51 -18.43 -10.29
C VAL A 114 14.96 -19.70 -9.54
N PHE A 115 15.04 -19.63 -8.22
CA PHE A 115 15.62 -20.70 -7.39
C PHE A 115 14.59 -21.60 -6.71
N GLY A 116 13.31 -21.21 -6.64
CA GLY A 116 12.25 -21.94 -5.93
C GLY A 116 12.18 -21.61 -4.44
N ALA A 117 13.10 -20.77 -3.94
CA ALA A 117 13.16 -20.30 -2.56
C ALA A 117 13.78 -18.89 -2.50
N ASP A 118 13.62 -18.23 -1.35
CA ASP A 118 14.26 -16.95 -1.07
C ASP A 118 15.76 -17.16 -0.78
N MET A 119 16.59 -16.92 -1.79
CA MET A 119 18.06 -16.97 -1.68
C MET A 119 18.66 -15.59 -1.34
N THR A 120 17.85 -14.52 -1.26
CA THR A 120 18.37 -13.17 -1.01
C THR A 120 19.10 -13.06 0.33
N GLN A 121 18.71 -13.89 1.31
CA GLN A 121 19.33 -13.97 2.64
C GLN A 121 20.75 -14.58 2.61
N HIS A 122 21.14 -15.20 1.51
CA HIS A 122 22.45 -15.84 1.32
C HIS A 122 23.33 -15.09 0.32
N TRP A 123 22.84 -14.01 -0.29
CA TRP A 123 23.62 -13.23 -1.26
C TRP A 123 24.71 -12.43 -0.56
N ARG A 124 25.94 -12.90 -0.70
CA ARG A 124 27.14 -12.23 -0.19
C ARG A 124 28.09 -12.00 -1.35
N ILE A 125 28.53 -10.76 -1.56
CA ILE A 125 29.40 -10.36 -2.66
C ILE A 125 30.46 -9.41 -2.11
N ALA A 126 31.74 -9.70 -2.34
CA ALA A 126 32.85 -8.84 -1.97
C ALA A 126 32.85 -8.37 -0.48
N GLY A 127 32.45 -9.26 0.43
CA GLY A 127 32.41 -8.95 1.88
C GLY A 127 31.17 -8.17 2.33
N LEU A 128 30.21 -7.90 1.43
CA LEU A 128 28.94 -7.28 1.78
C LEU A 128 27.95 -8.28 2.37
N GLU A 129 27.21 -7.85 3.37
CA GLU A 129 26.12 -8.63 3.97
C GLU A 129 24.88 -8.67 3.04
N PRO A 130 23.98 -9.68 3.21
CA PRO A 130 22.83 -9.86 2.33
C PRO A 130 21.94 -8.61 2.18
N THR A 131 21.69 -7.87 3.26
CA THR A 131 20.89 -6.64 3.23
C THR A 131 21.55 -5.54 2.42
N GLN A 132 22.87 -5.44 2.47
CA GLN A 132 23.65 -4.47 1.69
C GLN A 132 23.64 -4.82 0.20
N VAL A 133 23.76 -6.10 -0.15
CA VAL A 133 23.67 -6.57 -1.55
C VAL A 133 22.28 -6.28 -2.11
N VAL A 134 21.22 -6.60 -1.35
CA VAL A 134 19.84 -6.29 -1.74
C VAL A 134 19.63 -4.78 -1.88
N GLY A 135 20.21 -3.98 -1.00
CA GLY A 135 20.16 -2.52 -1.08
C GLY A 135 20.79 -1.95 -2.35
N LEU A 136 21.98 -2.43 -2.74
CA LEU A 136 22.64 -2.02 -3.99
C LEU A 136 21.83 -2.43 -5.22
N LEU A 137 21.26 -3.64 -5.21
CA LEU A 137 20.36 -4.10 -6.28
C LEU A 137 19.09 -3.25 -6.33
N ALA A 138 18.54 -2.81 -5.18
CA ALA A 138 17.39 -1.93 -5.10
C ALA A 138 17.69 -0.54 -5.68
N VAL A 139 18.88 0.02 -5.44
CA VAL A 139 19.33 1.26 -6.09
C VAL A 139 19.43 1.08 -7.61
N GLY A 140 20.03 -0.01 -8.07
CA GLY A 140 20.07 -0.35 -9.49
C GLY A 140 18.69 -0.44 -10.13
N TRP A 141 17.74 -1.06 -9.40
CA TRP A 141 16.33 -1.14 -9.80
C TRP A 141 15.69 0.24 -9.91
N MET A 142 15.88 1.11 -8.90
CA MET A 142 15.35 2.48 -8.90
C MET A 142 15.86 3.29 -10.09
N ILE A 143 17.15 3.20 -10.41
CA ILE A 143 17.78 3.85 -11.58
C ILE A 143 17.13 3.32 -12.88
N LEU A 144 17.03 2.00 -13.03
CA LEU A 144 16.44 1.34 -14.21
C LEU A 144 15.00 1.82 -14.43
N VAL A 145 14.18 1.78 -13.38
CA VAL A 145 12.78 2.22 -13.46
C VAL A 145 12.68 3.68 -13.84
N THR A 146 13.51 4.56 -13.25
CA THR A 146 13.53 5.98 -13.56
C THR A 146 13.91 6.23 -15.01
N CYS A 147 14.95 5.55 -15.52
CA CYS A 147 15.37 5.62 -16.92
C CYS A 147 14.26 5.21 -17.90
N VAL A 148 13.55 4.12 -17.59
CA VAL A 148 12.48 3.60 -18.46
C VAL A 148 11.24 4.48 -18.37
N ALA A 149 10.83 4.88 -17.17
CA ALA A 149 9.65 5.70 -16.94
C ALA A 149 9.80 7.10 -17.56
N ALA A 150 11.00 7.71 -17.51
CA ALA A 150 11.28 8.99 -18.16
C ALA A 150 11.15 8.94 -19.70
N ARG A 151 11.17 7.75 -20.32
CA ARG A 151 10.98 7.55 -21.76
C ARG A 151 9.50 7.38 -22.19
N GLY A 152 8.55 7.48 -21.25
CA GLY A 152 7.11 7.50 -21.52
C GLY A 152 6.33 6.25 -21.05
N ILE A 153 5.02 6.41 -20.89
CA ILE A 153 4.11 5.52 -20.13
C ILE A 153 3.60 4.32 -20.95
N ASN A 154 3.60 4.38 -22.28
CA ASN A 154 2.83 3.42 -23.10
C ASN A 154 3.24 1.94 -22.94
N LYS A 155 4.49 1.67 -22.51
CA LYS A 155 4.97 0.32 -22.23
C LYS A 155 4.65 -0.12 -20.79
N ILE A 156 4.52 0.82 -19.87
CA ILE A 156 4.27 0.59 -18.44
C ILE A 156 2.88 0.00 -18.22
N ALA A 157 1.87 0.54 -18.90
CA ALA A 157 0.48 0.10 -18.76
C ALA A 157 0.28 -1.40 -19.02
N ARG A 158 1.03 -1.98 -19.98
CA ARG A 158 0.95 -3.43 -20.28
C ARG A 158 1.55 -4.28 -19.14
N ILE A 159 2.70 -3.88 -18.61
CA ILE A 159 3.36 -4.62 -17.51
C ILE A 159 2.47 -4.57 -16.26
N THR A 160 1.90 -3.40 -15.95
CA THR A 160 0.98 -3.23 -14.82
C THR A 160 -0.27 -4.08 -14.97
N ALA A 161 -0.87 -4.13 -16.18
CA ALA A 161 -2.04 -4.95 -16.44
C ALA A 161 -1.75 -6.46 -16.29
N VAL A 162 -0.60 -6.94 -16.79
CA VAL A 162 -0.18 -8.35 -16.65
C VAL A 162 0.05 -8.67 -15.18
N GLY A 163 0.72 -7.81 -14.41
CA GLY A 163 0.93 -7.99 -12.98
C GLY A 163 -0.38 -8.03 -12.19
N GLY A 164 -1.33 -7.16 -12.52
CA GLY A 164 -2.65 -7.15 -11.89
C GLY A 164 -3.44 -8.44 -12.15
N ILE A 165 -3.46 -8.94 -13.40
CA ILE A 165 -4.09 -10.21 -13.75
C ILE A 165 -3.42 -11.37 -13.00
N ALA A 166 -2.09 -11.40 -12.94
CA ALA A 166 -1.36 -12.45 -12.25
C ALA A 166 -1.72 -12.52 -10.76
N VAL A 167 -1.84 -11.37 -10.07
CA VAL A 167 -2.28 -11.32 -8.66
C VAL A 167 -3.74 -11.77 -8.50
N MET A 168 -4.63 -11.40 -9.40
CA MET A 168 -6.01 -11.91 -9.38
C MET A 168 -6.05 -13.43 -9.51
N CYS A 169 -5.23 -14.00 -10.41
CA CYS A 169 -5.11 -15.46 -10.55
C CYS A 169 -4.59 -16.11 -9.25
N LEU A 170 -3.63 -15.50 -8.54
CA LEU A 170 -3.14 -16.03 -7.25
C LEU A 170 -4.25 -16.10 -6.20
N ASN A 171 -5.14 -15.10 -6.13
CA ASN A 171 -6.28 -15.14 -5.20
C ASN A 171 -7.26 -16.26 -5.56
N LEU A 172 -7.50 -16.50 -6.84
CA LEU A 172 -8.34 -17.62 -7.31
C LEU A 172 -7.67 -18.97 -7.00
N VAL A 173 -6.37 -19.09 -7.20
CA VAL A 173 -5.61 -20.30 -6.86
C VAL A 173 -5.70 -20.59 -5.36
N LEU A 174 -5.49 -19.58 -4.50
CA LEU A 174 -5.64 -19.72 -3.05
C LEU A 174 -7.04 -20.26 -2.70
N LEU A 175 -8.09 -19.64 -3.23
CA LEU A 175 -9.47 -20.06 -2.95
C LEU A 175 -9.74 -21.48 -3.42
N LEU A 176 -9.50 -21.77 -4.70
CA LEU A 176 -9.85 -23.06 -5.32
C LEU A 176 -9.04 -24.22 -4.73
N VAL A 177 -7.74 -24.01 -4.50
CA VAL A 177 -6.86 -25.04 -3.95
C VAL A 177 -7.17 -25.27 -2.47
N SER A 178 -7.45 -24.24 -1.66
CA SER A 178 -7.86 -24.43 -0.27
C SER A 178 -9.17 -25.18 -0.16
N VAL A 179 -10.15 -24.88 -1.02
CA VAL A 179 -11.42 -25.65 -1.07
C VAL A 179 -11.17 -27.09 -1.48
N ALA A 180 -10.32 -27.34 -2.49
CA ALA A 180 -9.96 -28.69 -2.90
C ALA A 180 -9.28 -29.48 -1.77
N ILE A 181 -8.34 -28.88 -1.04
CA ILE A 181 -7.68 -29.49 0.12
C ILE A 181 -8.72 -29.86 1.18
N LEU A 182 -9.63 -28.95 1.54
CA LEU A 182 -10.67 -29.23 2.54
C LEU A 182 -11.57 -30.38 2.14
N LEU A 183 -11.97 -30.45 0.86
CA LEU A 183 -12.79 -31.56 0.36
C LEU A 183 -12.03 -32.90 0.39
N LEU A 184 -10.75 -32.91 0.05
CA LEU A 184 -9.92 -34.12 0.04
C LEU A 184 -9.52 -34.59 1.44
N ASN A 185 -9.32 -33.64 2.38
CA ASN A 185 -8.90 -33.93 3.75
C ASN A 185 -10.07 -34.04 4.75
N GLY A 186 -11.33 -34.17 4.29
CA GLY A 186 -12.50 -34.27 5.17
C GLY A 186 -12.79 -33.04 6.02
N GLY A 187 -12.39 -31.86 5.57
CA GLY A 187 -12.63 -30.57 6.26
C GLY A 187 -11.61 -30.22 7.35
N HIS A 188 -10.48 -30.91 7.43
CA HIS A 188 -9.45 -30.64 8.44
C HIS A 188 -8.58 -29.41 8.05
N PHE A 189 -8.35 -28.54 9.04
CA PHE A 189 -7.42 -27.40 8.93
C PHE A 189 -6.06 -27.78 9.52
N ALA A 190 -4.98 -27.34 8.86
CA ALA A 190 -3.62 -27.52 9.39
C ALA A 190 -3.37 -26.67 10.65
N GLN A 191 -3.98 -25.46 10.69
CA GLN A 191 -3.93 -24.57 11.84
C GLN A 191 -5.18 -24.71 12.69
N GLU A 192 -5.00 -24.82 14.00
CA GLU A 192 -6.10 -24.74 14.96
C GLU A 192 -6.75 -23.35 14.93
N ILE A 193 -8.09 -23.34 14.90
CA ILE A 193 -8.85 -22.08 14.80
C ILE A 193 -8.86 -21.39 16.16
N ASN A 194 -8.14 -20.26 16.24
CA ASN A 194 -8.10 -19.40 17.42
C ASN A 194 -8.12 -17.93 16.99
N PHE A 195 -9.20 -17.22 17.34
CA PHE A 195 -9.38 -15.82 16.99
C PHE A 195 -8.94 -14.83 18.08
N THR A 196 -8.54 -15.34 19.25
CA THR A 196 -8.30 -14.52 20.46
C THR A 196 -6.82 -14.31 20.77
N SER A 197 -5.97 -15.23 20.33
CA SER A 197 -4.53 -15.17 20.59
C SER A 197 -3.72 -15.36 19.31
N SER A 198 -2.62 -14.63 19.20
CA SER A 198 -1.67 -14.81 18.11
C SER A 198 -0.82 -16.05 18.36
N PRO A 199 -0.50 -16.87 17.34
CA PRO A 199 0.49 -17.93 17.46
C PRO A 199 1.94 -17.37 17.45
N SER A 200 2.14 -16.12 17.01
CA SER A 200 3.44 -15.47 16.96
C SER A 200 3.83 -14.90 18.32
N PRO A 201 5.00 -15.24 18.88
CA PRO A 201 5.47 -14.70 20.18
C PRO A 201 5.54 -13.17 20.19
N GLY A 202 5.87 -12.53 19.06
CA GLY A 202 5.96 -11.08 18.94
C GLY A 202 4.62 -10.34 19.06
N TYR A 203 3.48 -11.08 19.08
CA TYR A 203 2.14 -10.50 19.15
C TYR A 203 1.30 -11.10 20.30
N HIS A 204 1.95 -11.55 21.37
CA HIS A 204 1.25 -12.07 22.55
C HIS A 204 0.80 -10.96 23.50
N SER A 205 1.51 -9.83 23.55
CA SER A 205 1.13 -8.72 24.43
C SER A 205 -0.05 -7.93 23.86
N GLY A 206 -0.84 -7.31 24.76
CA GLY A 206 -1.91 -6.41 24.34
C GLY A 206 -1.39 -5.22 23.50
N LEU A 207 -0.21 -4.69 23.85
CA LEU A 207 0.42 -3.60 23.11
C LEU A 207 0.79 -4.02 21.68
N ALA A 208 1.38 -5.20 21.53
CA ALA A 208 1.73 -5.75 20.21
C ALA A 208 0.49 -6.02 19.36
N MET A 209 -0.58 -6.57 19.94
CA MET A 209 -1.85 -6.76 19.21
C MET A 209 -2.43 -5.41 18.74
N LEU A 210 -2.35 -4.36 19.56
CA LEU A 210 -2.81 -3.02 19.19
C LEU A 210 -1.95 -2.40 18.08
N SER A 211 -0.63 -2.64 18.07
CA SER A 211 0.26 -2.19 17.01
C SER A 211 -0.03 -2.85 15.65
N PHE A 212 -0.65 -4.05 15.64
CA PHE A 212 -1.04 -4.74 14.42
C PHE A 212 -2.10 -3.98 13.61
N VAL A 213 -2.90 -3.12 14.23
CA VAL A 213 -3.98 -2.37 13.55
C VAL A 213 -3.47 -1.58 12.34
N VAL A 214 -2.22 -1.09 12.38
CA VAL A 214 -1.63 -0.37 11.24
C VAL A 214 -1.51 -1.25 9.99
N PHE A 215 -1.24 -2.54 10.15
CA PHE A 215 -1.18 -3.49 9.02
C PHE A 215 -2.54 -3.65 8.33
N ALA A 216 -3.61 -3.72 9.13
CA ALA A 216 -4.96 -3.79 8.60
C ALA A 216 -5.39 -2.48 7.91
N ILE A 217 -5.07 -1.32 8.49
CA ILE A 217 -5.34 -0.01 7.88
C ILE A 217 -4.55 0.14 6.56
N PHE A 218 -3.27 -0.21 6.57
CA PHE A 218 -2.44 -0.19 5.37
C PHE A 218 -3.02 -1.07 4.25
N ALA A 219 -3.50 -2.26 4.59
CA ALA A 219 -4.09 -3.19 3.63
C ALA A 219 -5.34 -2.62 2.93
N TYR A 220 -6.05 -1.71 3.58
CA TYR A 220 -7.21 -1.00 3.02
C TYR A 220 -6.85 0.31 2.31
N GLY A 221 -5.57 0.66 2.22
CA GLY A 221 -5.11 1.87 1.55
C GLY A 221 -5.28 1.83 0.04
N GLY A 222 -5.31 3.04 -0.58
CA GLY A 222 -5.39 3.20 -2.03
C GLY A 222 -6.75 3.68 -2.54
N ILE A 223 -7.78 3.71 -1.70
CA ILE A 223 -9.12 4.17 -2.13
C ILE A 223 -9.16 5.66 -2.47
N GLU A 224 -8.30 6.45 -1.87
CA GLU A 224 -8.14 7.88 -2.16
C GLU A 224 -7.62 8.14 -3.59
N ALA A 225 -6.81 7.23 -4.13
CA ALA A 225 -6.30 7.34 -5.50
C ALA A 225 -7.41 7.20 -6.56
N VAL A 226 -8.51 6.53 -6.19
CA VAL A 226 -9.68 6.34 -7.05
C VAL A 226 -10.48 7.65 -7.23
N GLY A 227 -10.30 8.63 -6.33
CA GLY A 227 -10.94 9.94 -6.43
C GLY A 227 -10.73 10.65 -7.76
N GLY A 228 -9.56 10.49 -8.39
CA GLY A 228 -9.26 10.99 -9.74
C GLY A 228 -9.98 10.29 -10.89
N LEU A 229 -10.90 9.34 -10.62
CA LEU A 229 -11.66 8.60 -11.63
C LEU A 229 -13.14 8.98 -11.66
N VAL A 230 -13.54 9.93 -10.85
CA VAL A 230 -14.94 10.36 -10.75
C VAL A 230 -15.47 10.83 -12.10
N ASP A 231 -14.72 11.70 -12.78
CA ASP A 231 -15.02 12.27 -14.10
C ASP A 231 -15.07 11.21 -15.23
N LYS A 232 -14.34 10.10 -15.06
CA LYS A 232 -14.26 8.98 -16.00
C LYS A 232 -15.32 7.91 -15.79
N THR A 233 -16.17 8.04 -14.76
CA THR A 233 -17.21 7.07 -14.41
C THR A 233 -18.55 7.45 -15.07
N GLU A 234 -19.31 6.45 -15.56
CA GLU A 234 -20.68 6.66 -16.04
C GLU A 234 -21.58 7.06 -14.88
N LYS A 235 -22.37 8.14 -15.05
CA LYS A 235 -23.28 8.67 -14.02
C LYS A 235 -22.60 8.77 -12.65
N PRO A 236 -21.49 9.56 -12.55
CA PRO A 236 -20.60 9.54 -11.39
C PRO A 236 -21.32 9.85 -10.08
N GLU A 237 -22.34 10.68 -10.11
CA GLU A 237 -23.17 11.05 -8.94
C GLU A 237 -23.84 9.84 -8.25
N LYS A 238 -24.04 8.74 -8.98
CA LYS A 238 -24.66 7.50 -8.46
C LYS A 238 -23.69 6.33 -8.42
N ASN A 239 -22.98 6.11 -9.53
CA ASN A 239 -22.17 4.91 -9.71
C ASN A 239 -20.88 4.97 -8.93
N PHE A 240 -20.26 6.17 -8.78
CA PHE A 240 -19.01 6.31 -8.06
C PHE A 240 -19.18 5.95 -6.56
N ALA A 241 -20.19 6.53 -5.90
CA ALA A 241 -20.48 6.24 -4.51
C ALA A 241 -20.84 4.77 -4.27
N LYS A 242 -21.71 4.20 -5.12
CA LYS A 242 -22.09 2.77 -5.05
C LYS A 242 -20.88 1.86 -5.27
N GLY A 243 -20.04 2.19 -6.25
CA GLY A 243 -18.84 1.40 -6.56
C GLY A 243 -17.86 1.33 -5.39
N ILE A 244 -17.62 2.47 -4.73
CA ILE A 244 -16.77 2.53 -3.53
C ILE A 244 -17.32 1.67 -2.39
N VAL A 245 -18.64 1.82 -2.07
CA VAL A 245 -19.25 1.06 -0.97
C VAL A 245 -19.20 -0.44 -1.24
N PHE A 246 -19.57 -0.87 -2.45
CA PHE A 246 -19.53 -2.28 -2.82
C PHE A 246 -18.12 -2.85 -2.78
N ALA A 247 -17.15 -2.13 -3.35
CA ALA A 247 -15.75 -2.54 -3.31
C ALA A 247 -15.23 -2.66 -1.87
N ALA A 248 -15.58 -1.71 -0.99
CA ALA A 248 -15.17 -1.74 0.41
C ALA A 248 -15.67 -3.00 1.13
N ILE A 249 -16.93 -3.38 0.94
CA ILE A 249 -17.51 -4.59 1.53
C ILE A 249 -16.81 -5.85 0.98
N VAL A 250 -16.66 -5.97 -0.35
CA VAL A 250 -16.03 -7.12 -0.99
C VAL A 250 -14.56 -7.27 -0.54
N ILE A 251 -13.82 -6.17 -0.44
CA ILE A 251 -12.41 -6.20 0.00
C ILE A 251 -12.31 -6.63 1.46
N SER A 252 -13.20 -6.14 2.33
CA SER A 252 -13.20 -6.49 3.75
C SER A 252 -13.47 -7.98 3.97
N ILE A 253 -14.47 -8.54 3.27
CA ILE A 253 -14.75 -9.97 3.30
C ILE A 253 -13.58 -10.76 2.68
N GLY A 254 -13.03 -10.28 1.57
CA GLY A 254 -11.93 -10.92 0.86
C GLY A 254 -10.68 -11.10 1.73
N TYR A 255 -10.25 -10.08 2.47
CA TYR A 255 -9.11 -10.20 3.37
C TYR A 255 -9.35 -11.19 4.50
N SER A 256 -10.52 -11.12 5.16
CA SER A 256 -10.87 -12.05 6.24
C SER A 256 -10.88 -13.49 5.76
N LEU A 257 -11.46 -13.73 4.58
CA LEU A 257 -11.50 -15.06 3.95
C LEU A 257 -10.09 -15.52 3.56
N ALA A 258 -9.28 -14.68 2.95
CA ALA A 258 -7.90 -15.03 2.56
C ALA A 258 -7.06 -15.42 3.78
N ILE A 259 -7.13 -14.65 4.88
CA ILE A 259 -6.44 -14.99 6.15
C ILE A 259 -6.92 -16.35 6.68
N PHE A 260 -8.22 -16.61 6.62
CA PHE A 260 -8.79 -17.89 7.06
C PHE A 260 -8.29 -19.08 6.22
N LEU A 261 -8.19 -18.90 4.90
CA LEU A 261 -7.76 -19.95 3.98
C LEU A 261 -6.28 -20.34 4.13
N TRP A 262 -5.41 -19.44 4.62
CA TRP A 262 -4.00 -19.79 4.86
C TRP A 262 -3.83 -20.91 5.88
N GLY A 263 -4.68 -20.98 6.89
CA GLY A 263 -4.60 -22.05 7.90
C GLY A 263 -5.13 -23.39 7.44
N VAL A 264 -5.72 -23.50 6.23
CA VAL A 264 -6.08 -24.79 5.62
C VAL A 264 -4.83 -25.62 5.35
N SER A 265 -3.75 -24.97 4.90
CA SER A 265 -2.52 -25.66 4.47
C SER A 265 -1.33 -25.42 5.38
N THR A 266 -1.41 -24.47 6.30
CA THR A 266 -0.22 -24.03 7.06
C THR A 266 -0.46 -24.06 8.55
N ASN A 267 0.33 -24.87 9.26
CA ASN A 267 0.46 -24.81 10.72
C ASN A 267 1.55 -23.79 11.07
N TRP A 268 1.20 -22.77 11.88
CA TRP A 268 2.09 -21.67 12.21
C TRP A 268 3.37 -22.15 12.92
N GLN A 269 3.23 -23.00 13.93
CA GLN A 269 4.36 -23.49 14.74
C GLN A 269 5.35 -24.35 13.94
N GLN A 270 4.83 -25.14 13.00
CA GLN A 270 5.67 -26.03 12.21
C GLN A 270 6.41 -25.33 11.09
N ILE A 271 5.80 -24.35 10.46
CA ILE A 271 6.32 -23.74 9.23
C ILE A 271 6.84 -22.33 9.46
N LEU A 272 6.13 -21.49 10.24
CA LEU A 272 6.38 -20.06 10.33
C LEU A 272 7.28 -19.67 11.51
N SER A 273 7.52 -20.56 12.47
CA SER A 273 8.43 -20.32 13.60
C SER A 273 9.92 -20.38 13.22
N ASN A 274 10.25 -20.75 11.99
CA ASN A 274 11.61 -20.80 11.48
C ASN A 274 12.20 -19.39 11.32
N SER A 275 13.43 -19.17 11.79
CA SER A 275 14.14 -17.87 11.71
C SER A 275 14.41 -17.39 10.28
N ALA A 276 14.37 -18.26 9.27
CA ALA A 276 14.48 -17.88 7.86
C ALA A 276 13.19 -17.27 7.29
N VAL A 277 12.06 -17.40 8.01
CA VAL A 277 10.76 -16.84 7.61
C VAL A 277 10.68 -15.39 8.10
N ASN A 278 10.30 -14.48 7.21
CA ASN A 278 10.18 -13.06 7.50
C ASN A 278 9.14 -12.38 6.61
N LEU A 279 8.84 -11.10 6.85
CA LEU A 279 7.85 -10.35 6.08
C LEU A 279 8.20 -10.14 4.59
N GLY A 280 9.44 -10.41 4.18
CA GLY A 280 9.85 -10.38 2.78
C GLY A 280 9.43 -11.63 2.02
N ASN A 281 9.51 -12.81 2.65
CA ASN A 281 9.35 -14.10 1.97
C ASN A 281 8.08 -14.90 2.34
N ILE A 282 7.33 -14.47 3.35
CA ILE A 282 6.16 -15.18 3.89
C ILE A 282 5.14 -15.58 2.81
N THR A 283 4.89 -14.71 1.83
CA THR A 283 3.93 -14.98 0.75
C THR A 283 4.28 -16.24 -0.03
N TYR A 284 5.56 -16.45 -0.30
CA TYR A 284 6.06 -17.58 -1.11
C TYR A 284 6.09 -18.88 -0.28
N ILE A 285 6.38 -18.76 1.01
CA ILE A 285 6.37 -19.88 1.95
C ILE A 285 4.95 -20.41 2.13
N LEU A 286 3.95 -19.55 2.32
CA LEU A 286 2.56 -19.97 2.45
C LEU A 286 2.04 -20.60 1.16
N MET A 287 2.40 -20.08 -0.01
CA MET A 287 2.03 -20.66 -1.28
C MET A 287 2.73 -22.00 -1.53
N SER A 288 3.98 -22.14 -1.11
CA SER A 288 4.70 -23.43 -1.13
C SER A 288 4.01 -24.44 -0.23
N SER A 289 3.62 -24.05 0.98
CA SER A 289 2.86 -24.89 1.90
C SER A 289 1.51 -25.33 1.30
N LEU A 290 0.79 -24.40 0.65
CA LEU A 290 -0.47 -24.69 -0.04
C LEU A 290 -0.28 -25.76 -1.12
N GLY A 291 0.76 -25.63 -1.96
CA GLY A 291 1.08 -26.60 -3.01
C GLY A 291 1.50 -27.96 -2.45
N THR A 292 2.34 -27.98 -1.42
CA THR A 292 2.77 -29.22 -0.76
C THR A 292 1.58 -29.95 -0.11
N THR A 293 0.71 -29.21 0.58
CA THR A 293 -0.49 -29.79 1.21
C THR A 293 -1.47 -30.34 0.16
N LEU A 294 -1.61 -29.66 -0.98
CA LEU A 294 -2.39 -30.20 -2.10
C LEU A 294 -1.80 -31.52 -2.61
N GLY A 295 -0.46 -31.57 -2.81
CA GLY A 295 0.22 -32.81 -3.23
C GLY A 295 -0.02 -33.97 -2.27
N ASN A 296 0.07 -33.71 -0.96
CA ASN A 296 -0.22 -34.70 0.08
C ASN A 296 -1.69 -35.14 0.06
N ALA A 297 -2.63 -34.20 -0.11
CA ALA A 297 -4.07 -34.50 -0.20
C ALA A 297 -4.41 -35.37 -1.43
N LEU A 298 -3.63 -35.23 -2.50
CA LEU A 298 -3.71 -36.07 -3.72
C LEU A 298 -2.96 -37.40 -3.58
N ASN A 299 -2.43 -37.75 -2.40
CA ASN A 299 -1.62 -38.93 -2.14
C ASN A 299 -0.38 -39.09 -3.02
N LEU A 300 0.26 -37.96 -3.39
CA LEU A 300 1.55 -37.99 -4.08
C LEU A 300 2.66 -38.42 -3.11
N SER A 301 3.78 -38.90 -3.66
CA SER A 301 4.98 -39.16 -2.84
C SER A 301 5.46 -37.86 -2.17
N PRO A 302 6.13 -37.94 -1.02
CA PRO A 302 6.65 -36.74 -0.34
C PRO A 302 7.47 -35.81 -1.24
N ASP A 303 8.34 -36.39 -2.08
CA ASP A 303 9.18 -35.63 -3.01
C ASP A 303 8.36 -34.96 -4.12
N ALA A 304 7.33 -35.65 -4.62
CA ALA A 304 6.41 -35.07 -5.60
C ALA A 304 5.57 -33.94 -4.98
N ALA A 305 5.07 -34.11 -3.75
CA ALA A 305 4.32 -33.09 -3.04
C ALA A 305 5.20 -31.84 -2.77
N MET A 306 6.45 -32.02 -2.34
CA MET A 306 7.42 -30.92 -2.20
C MET A 306 7.67 -30.21 -3.54
N THR A 307 7.80 -30.97 -4.63
CA THR A 307 7.97 -30.40 -5.97
C THR A 307 6.78 -29.53 -6.38
N VAL A 308 5.54 -29.95 -6.08
CA VAL A 308 4.33 -29.14 -6.28
C VAL A 308 4.44 -27.82 -5.49
N GLY A 309 4.85 -27.89 -4.21
CA GLY A 309 5.06 -26.73 -3.37
C GLY A 309 6.08 -25.74 -3.96
N VAL A 310 7.21 -26.23 -4.44
CA VAL A 310 8.25 -25.40 -5.10
C VAL A 310 7.70 -24.72 -6.35
N TRP A 311 6.88 -25.39 -7.16
CA TRP A 311 6.25 -24.77 -8.32
C TRP A 311 5.23 -23.71 -7.95
N PHE A 312 4.45 -23.91 -6.89
CA PHE A 312 3.55 -22.88 -6.35
C PHE A 312 4.34 -21.64 -5.90
N ALA A 313 5.47 -21.81 -5.22
CA ALA A 313 6.36 -20.72 -4.84
C ALA A 313 6.92 -19.99 -6.08
N ARG A 314 7.41 -20.71 -7.10
CA ARG A 314 7.95 -20.15 -8.35
C ARG A 314 6.91 -19.33 -9.11
N ILE A 315 5.71 -19.87 -9.32
CA ILE A 315 4.61 -19.20 -10.03
C ILE A 315 4.20 -17.94 -9.25
N THR A 316 4.13 -18.03 -7.92
CA THR A 316 3.84 -16.88 -7.05
C THR A 316 4.96 -15.85 -7.14
N GLY A 317 6.23 -16.29 -7.13
CA GLY A 317 7.38 -15.42 -7.31
C GLY A 317 7.32 -14.64 -8.61
N LEU A 318 7.06 -15.31 -9.74
CA LEU A 318 6.90 -14.65 -11.03
C LEU A 318 5.74 -13.65 -11.02
N SER A 319 4.57 -14.06 -10.50
CA SER A 319 3.36 -13.23 -10.44
C SER A 319 3.58 -11.98 -9.61
N MET A 320 4.19 -12.12 -8.43
CA MET A 320 4.49 -11.00 -7.54
C MET A 320 5.60 -10.10 -8.08
N PHE A 321 6.61 -10.66 -8.75
CA PHE A 321 7.65 -9.88 -9.42
C PHE A 321 7.06 -8.98 -10.52
N LEU A 322 6.16 -9.51 -11.34
CA LEU A 322 5.46 -8.74 -12.38
C LEU A 322 4.54 -7.68 -11.76
N ALA A 323 3.83 -8.02 -10.69
CA ALA A 323 2.95 -7.09 -9.98
C ALA A 323 3.72 -5.93 -9.35
N TYR A 324 4.80 -6.22 -8.60
CA TYR A 324 5.66 -5.19 -8.01
C TYR A 324 6.32 -4.33 -9.07
N THR A 325 6.78 -4.92 -10.18
CA THR A 325 7.32 -4.18 -11.33
C THR A 325 6.30 -3.18 -11.87
N GLY A 326 5.08 -3.62 -12.14
CA GLY A 326 4.01 -2.76 -12.65
C GLY A 326 3.63 -1.66 -11.67
N ALA A 327 3.47 -2.00 -10.38
CA ALA A 327 3.16 -1.04 -9.33
C ALA A 327 4.31 -0.03 -9.16
N PHE A 328 5.55 -0.49 -9.15
CA PHE A 328 6.73 0.37 -8.99
C PHE A 328 6.84 1.40 -10.12
N PHE A 329 6.69 0.97 -11.38
CA PHE A 329 6.65 1.88 -12.52
C PHE A 329 5.53 2.92 -12.40
N THR A 330 4.31 2.48 -12.05
CA THR A 330 3.15 3.37 -11.92
C THR A 330 3.35 4.38 -10.79
N LEU A 331 3.77 3.92 -9.63
CA LEU A 331 3.88 4.74 -8.42
C LEU A 331 5.13 5.63 -8.39
N SER A 332 6.18 5.29 -9.15
CA SER A 332 7.34 6.18 -9.33
C SER A 332 7.00 7.45 -10.12
N TYR A 333 5.91 7.45 -10.89
CA TYR A 333 5.53 8.53 -11.77
C TYR A 333 4.20 9.20 -11.36
N SER A 334 3.15 8.41 -11.09
CA SER A 334 1.78 8.95 -10.96
C SER A 334 1.60 9.90 -9.78
N PRO A 335 2.06 9.59 -8.54
CA PRO A 335 1.96 10.53 -7.42
C PRO A 335 2.80 11.79 -7.62
N LEU A 336 3.99 11.65 -8.21
CA LEU A 336 4.87 12.78 -8.50
C LEU A 336 4.22 13.73 -9.52
N LYS A 337 3.64 13.18 -10.59
CA LYS A 337 2.91 13.98 -11.57
C LYS A 337 1.70 14.66 -10.93
N ALA A 338 0.94 13.94 -10.13
CA ALA A 338 -0.24 14.46 -9.46
C ALA A 338 0.08 15.68 -8.58
N ILE A 339 1.16 15.62 -7.80
CA ILE A 339 1.53 16.75 -6.95
C ILE A 339 2.10 17.93 -7.77
N ILE A 340 2.95 17.70 -8.76
CA ILE A 340 3.54 18.78 -9.56
C ILE A 340 2.50 19.47 -10.45
N GLN A 341 1.59 18.72 -11.07
CA GLN A 341 0.57 19.26 -11.95
C GLN A 341 -0.70 19.71 -11.23
N GLY A 342 -1.01 19.09 -10.11
CA GLY A 342 -2.21 19.38 -9.31
C GLY A 342 -2.03 20.59 -8.36
N THR A 343 -0.81 21.09 -8.18
CA THR A 343 -0.52 22.25 -7.31
C THR A 343 -0.03 23.44 -8.12
N PRO A 344 -0.08 24.69 -7.59
CA PRO A 344 0.44 25.87 -8.28
C PRO A 344 1.89 25.66 -8.72
N LYS A 345 2.19 25.94 -9.99
CA LYS A 345 3.54 25.76 -10.56
C LYS A 345 4.61 26.55 -9.80
N ALA A 346 4.27 27.72 -9.31
CA ALA A 346 5.14 28.60 -8.54
C ALA A 346 5.61 27.99 -7.18
N LEU A 347 5.02 26.90 -6.71
CA LEU A 347 5.54 26.11 -5.58
C LEU A 347 6.84 25.37 -5.90
N TRP A 348 7.12 25.13 -7.18
CA TRP A 348 8.21 24.27 -7.62
C TRP A 348 9.29 25.06 -8.37
N PRO A 349 10.56 24.65 -8.27
CA PRO A 349 11.59 25.13 -9.18
C PRO A 349 11.22 24.83 -10.64
N ALA A 350 11.43 25.76 -11.53
CA ALA A 350 11.06 25.65 -12.95
C ALA A 350 11.53 24.33 -13.63
N PRO A 351 12.75 23.78 -13.37
CA PRO A 351 13.16 22.50 -13.96
C PRO A 351 12.31 21.31 -13.54
N MET A 352 11.63 21.37 -12.38
CA MET A 352 10.78 20.25 -11.90
C MET A 352 9.42 20.23 -12.59
N THR A 353 8.94 21.38 -13.08
CA THR A 353 7.66 21.51 -13.77
C THR A 353 7.76 21.32 -15.28
N THR A 354 8.98 21.39 -15.84
CA THR A 354 9.23 21.17 -17.27
C THR A 354 9.09 19.70 -17.64
N LEU A 355 8.30 19.45 -18.69
CA LEU A 355 8.13 18.11 -19.24
C LEU A 355 9.16 17.87 -20.36
N ASN A 356 9.72 16.67 -20.40
CA ASN A 356 10.58 16.25 -21.51
C ASN A 356 9.76 15.95 -22.79
N ALA A 357 10.43 15.59 -23.89
CA ALA A 357 9.80 15.26 -25.17
C ALA A 357 8.76 14.12 -25.09
N ASN A 358 8.77 13.32 -24.02
CA ASN A 358 7.82 12.23 -23.77
C ASN A 358 6.69 12.63 -22.79
N GLY A 359 6.57 13.91 -22.44
CA GLY A 359 5.55 14.42 -21.53
C GLY A 359 5.78 14.05 -20.05
N MET A 360 7.03 13.77 -19.65
CA MET A 360 7.39 13.35 -18.31
C MET A 360 8.20 14.40 -17.56
N PRO A 361 7.97 14.64 -16.24
CA PRO A 361 8.76 15.57 -15.42
C PRO A 361 10.11 14.93 -15.04
N ALA A 362 10.99 14.73 -16.02
CA ALA A 362 12.20 13.94 -15.86
C ALA A 362 13.12 14.43 -14.74
N THR A 363 13.30 15.77 -14.58
CA THR A 363 14.12 16.34 -13.52
C THR A 363 13.60 15.96 -12.13
N ALA A 364 12.29 16.06 -11.91
CA ALA A 364 11.68 15.68 -10.64
C ALA A 364 11.77 14.15 -10.39
N MET A 365 11.64 13.34 -11.43
CA MET A 365 11.81 11.87 -11.34
C MET A 365 13.24 11.49 -10.94
N TRP A 366 14.26 12.15 -11.49
CA TRP A 366 15.65 11.92 -11.10
C TRP A 366 15.95 12.38 -9.67
N LEU A 367 15.40 13.53 -9.25
CA LEU A 367 15.52 13.97 -7.86
C LEU A 367 14.89 12.97 -6.90
N GLN A 368 13.70 12.45 -7.23
CA GLN A 368 13.06 11.36 -6.47
C GLN A 368 13.92 10.10 -6.46
N CYS A 369 14.53 9.72 -7.59
CA CYS A 369 15.43 8.57 -7.68
C CYS A 369 16.62 8.71 -6.72
N VAL A 370 17.27 9.87 -6.69
CA VAL A 370 18.39 10.14 -5.77
C VAL A 370 17.94 10.04 -4.31
N LEU A 371 16.82 10.66 -3.97
CA LEU A 371 16.28 10.65 -2.61
C LEU A 371 15.92 9.22 -2.15
N VAL A 372 15.20 8.46 -2.97
CA VAL A 372 14.85 7.06 -2.67
C VAL A 372 16.10 6.20 -2.53
N SER A 373 17.08 6.36 -3.44
CA SER A 373 18.34 5.60 -3.39
C SER A 373 19.14 5.90 -2.12
N LEU A 374 19.16 7.15 -1.68
CA LEU A 374 19.81 7.53 -0.41
C LEU A 374 19.17 6.82 0.78
N PHE A 375 17.84 6.83 0.87
CA PHE A 375 17.13 6.13 1.95
C PHE A 375 17.33 4.62 1.89
N ILE A 376 17.34 4.01 0.69
CA ILE A 376 17.63 2.58 0.52
C ILE A 376 19.02 2.25 1.11
N LEU A 377 20.04 3.04 0.76
CA LEU A 377 21.40 2.80 1.25
C LEU A 377 21.49 2.98 2.78
N LEU A 378 20.89 4.04 3.32
CA LEU A 378 20.89 4.27 4.77
C LEU A 378 20.27 3.10 5.55
N VAL A 379 19.12 2.57 5.10
CA VAL A 379 18.48 1.42 5.77
C VAL A 379 19.27 0.14 5.55
N SER A 380 19.78 -0.10 4.34
CA SER A 380 20.45 -1.36 3.98
C SER A 380 21.82 -1.54 4.63
N PHE A 381 22.50 -0.44 4.97
CA PHE A 381 23.79 -0.44 5.65
C PHE A 381 23.69 -0.27 7.17
N GLY A 382 22.48 -0.33 7.75
CA GLY A 382 22.23 -0.23 9.19
C GLY A 382 22.71 -1.44 10.02
N GLY A 383 23.11 -2.54 9.39
CA GLY A 383 23.63 -3.73 10.08
C GLY A 383 22.56 -4.72 10.56
N ASP A 384 21.32 -4.58 10.09
CA ASP A 384 20.21 -5.44 10.48
C ASP A 384 20.32 -6.87 9.92
N THR A 385 19.74 -7.84 10.64
CA THR A 385 19.43 -9.15 10.08
C THR A 385 18.35 -9.03 8.98
N ALA A 386 18.24 -10.01 8.08
CA ALA A 386 17.21 -9.99 7.04
C ALA A 386 15.79 -9.83 7.62
N SER A 387 15.49 -10.50 8.73
CA SER A 387 14.19 -10.39 9.40
C SER A 387 13.93 -8.99 9.93
N ALA A 388 14.87 -8.39 10.66
CA ALA A 388 14.77 -7.03 11.19
C ALA A 388 14.68 -6.00 10.05
N PHE A 389 15.48 -6.15 9.00
CA PHE A 389 15.47 -5.30 7.81
C PHE A 389 14.08 -5.27 7.14
N TYR A 390 13.50 -6.43 6.81
CA TYR A 390 12.19 -6.48 6.16
C TYR A 390 11.05 -6.05 7.08
N ASN A 391 11.16 -6.30 8.40
CA ASN A 391 10.21 -5.77 9.38
C ASN A 391 10.23 -4.24 9.41
N LYS A 392 11.43 -3.64 9.55
CA LYS A 392 11.64 -2.18 9.53
C LYS A 392 11.07 -1.53 8.26
N LEU A 393 11.40 -2.08 7.09
CA LEU A 393 10.87 -1.59 5.81
C LEU A 393 9.34 -1.66 5.74
N THR A 394 8.74 -2.72 6.29
CA THR A 394 7.29 -2.88 6.29
C THR A 394 6.62 -1.88 7.22
N LEU A 395 7.13 -1.70 8.44
CA LEU A 395 6.60 -0.75 9.41
C LEU A 395 6.73 0.70 8.93
N MET A 396 7.88 1.07 8.35
CA MET A 396 8.08 2.39 7.72
C MET A 396 7.02 2.67 6.64
N ALA A 397 6.79 1.71 5.74
CA ALA A 397 5.80 1.84 4.69
C ALA A 397 4.38 1.95 5.27
N ASN A 398 4.01 1.10 6.23
CA ASN A 398 2.69 1.09 6.83
C ASN A 398 2.38 2.42 7.54
N VAL A 399 3.27 2.92 8.40
CA VAL A 399 3.10 4.19 9.11
C VAL A 399 3.00 5.35 8.12
N SER A 400 3.94 5.44 7.17
CA SER A 400 3.97 6.53 6.20
C SER A 400 2.76 6.57 5.29
N MET A 401 2.26 5.40 4.86
CA MET A 401 1.09 5.31 3.96
C MET A 401 -0.24 5.57 4.68
N THR A 402 -0.31 5.35 5.99
CA THR A 402 -1.56 5.54 6.75
C THR A 402 -1.72 6.96 7.31
N LEU A 403 -0.63 7.69 7.61
CA LEU A 403 -0.69 9.05 8.13
C LEU A 403 -1.44 10.06 7.23
N PRO A 404 -1.31 10.03 5.88
CA PRO A 404 -2.04 10.96 5.00
C PRO A 404 -3.57 10.86 5.10
N TYR A 405 -4.11 9.73 5.56
CA TYR A 405 -5.56 9.58 5.77
C TYR A 405 -6.11 10.55 6.83
N LEU A 406 -5.27 10.96 7.80
CA LEU A 406 -5.65 11.97 8.80
C LEU A 406 -5.99 13.30 8.13
N PHE A 407 -5.21 13.73 7.14
CA PHE A 407 -5.46 14.98 6.42
C PHE A 407 -6.80 14.95 5.67
N LEU A 408 -7.09 13.86 4.98
CA LEU A 408 -8.34 13.70 4.25
C LEU A 408 -9.55 13.61 5.18
N ALA A 409 -9.43 12.83 6.27
CA ALA A 409 -10.50 12.69 7.25
C ALA A 409 -10.78 14.02 7.98
N LEU A 410 -9.74 14.75 8.39
CA LEU A 410 -9.88 16.05 9.04
C LEU A 410 -10.41 17.14 8.11
N ALA A 411 -10.21 17.04 6.79
CA ALA A 411 -10.80 17.95 5.82
C ALA A 411 -12.32 17.75 5.64
N PHE A 412 -12.84 16.55 5.96
CA PHE A 412 -14.22 16.19 5.70
C PHE A 412 -15.26 17.07 6.42
N PRO A 413 -15.14 17.44 7.72
CA PRO A 413 -16.06 18.37 8.37
C PRO A 413 -16.08 19.75 7.71
N PHE A 414 -14.94 20.25 7.22
CA PHE A 414 -14.86 21.53 6.51
C PHE A 414 -15.55 21.45 5.15
N PHE A 415 -15.35 20.35 4.42
CA PHE A 415 -16.14 20.05 3.22
C PHE A 415 -17.63 20.05 3.50
N LYS A 416 -18.07 19.44 4.59
CA LYS A 416 -19.49 19.41 4.98
C LYS A 416 -20.05 20.79 5.40
N ALA A 417 -19.21 21.70 5.84
CA ALA A 417 -19.60 23.07 6.18
C ALA A 417 -19.85 23.97 4.94
N ARG A 418 -19.30 23.61 3.75
CA ARG A 418 -19.52 24.35 2.50
C ARG A 418 -20.98 24.20 2.06
N GLN A 419 -21.71 25.30 1.92
CA GLN A 419 -23.11 25.31 1.50
C GLN A 419 -23.31 25.52 -0.01
N ASP A 420 -22.28 25.99 -0.68
CA ASP A 420 -22.22 26.30 -2.11
C ASP A 420 -22.00 25.09 -3.02
N LEU A 421 -21.77 23.89 -2.45
CA LEU A 421 -21.47 22.69 -3.20
C LEU A 421 -22.69 21.82 -3.46
N GLU A 422 -22.89 21.44 -4.72
CA GLU A 422 -23.83 20.38 -5.10
C GLU A 422 -23.30 19.03 -4.61
N ARG A 423 -24.08 18.34 -3.77
CA ARG A 423 -23.73 17.04 -3.20
C ARG A 423 -24.69 15.95 -3.69
N PRO A 424 -24.39 15.32 -4.82
CA PRO A 424 -25.27 14.29 -5.39
C PRO A 424 -25.41 13.04 -4.53
N PHE A 425 -24.38 12.75 -3.71
CA PHE A 425 -24.39 11.67 -2.74
C PHE A 425 -24.12 12.21 -1.34
N VAL A 426 -25.02 11.94 -0.39
CA VAL A 426 -24.91 12.36 1.02
C VAL A 426 -25.34 11.20 1.92
N LEU A 427 -24.39 10.64 2.66
CA LEU A 427 -24.66 9.65 3.70
C LEU A 427 -24.68 10.29 5.10
N PHE A 428 -23.67 11.10 5.41
CA PHE A 428 -23.56 11.79 6.70
C PHE A 428 -24.40 13.06 6.67
N LYS A 429 -25.71 12.92 6.97
CA LYS A 429 -26.70 14.02 6.83
C LYS A 429 -26.64 15.06 7.93
N THR A 430 -26.17 14.70 9.12
CA THR A 430 -26.11 15.58 10.28
C THR A 430 -24.69 15.98 10.65
N LYS A 431 -24.52 17.14 11.32
CA LYS A 431 -23.23 17.56 11.85
C LYS A 431 -22.68 16.53 12.83
N ALA A 432 -23.55 15.93 13.65
CA ALA A 432 -23.15 14.89 14.61
C ALA A 432 -22.61 13.65 13.89
N SER A 433 -23.31 13.11 12.87
CA SER A 433 -22.83 11.94 12.12
C SER A 433 -21.50 12.22 11.39
N THR A 434 -21.33 13.42 10.87
CA THR A 434 -20.05 13.85 10.25
C THR A 434 -18.92 13.87 11.27
N LEU A 435 -19.11 14.51 12.42
CA LEU A 435 -18.07 14.60 13.45
C LEU A 435 -17.75 13.24 14.09
N VAL A 436 -18.77 12.40 14.34
CA VAL A 436 -18.54 11.05 14.87
C VAL A 436 -17.75 10.21 13.88
N ALA A 437 -18.15 10.17 12.60
CA ALA A 437 -17.42 9.40 11.59
C ALA A 437 -15.98 9.90 11.42
N THR A 438 -15.77 11.21 11.34
CA THR A 438 -14.42 11.80 11.29
C THR A 438 -13.63 11.46 12.54
N GLY A 439 -14.21 11.64 13.73
CA GLY A 439 -13.55 11.35 15.01
C GLY A 439 -13.13 9.90 15.13
N VAL A 440 -13.98 8.95 14.72
CA VAL A 440 -13.67 7.51 14.74
C VAL A 440 -12.52 7.21 13.81
N VAL A 441 -12.53 7.68 12.56
CA VAL A 441 -11.46 7.45 11.59
C VAL A 441 -10.14 8.05 12.09
N VAL A 442 -10.15 9.31 12.54
CA VAL A 442 -8.95 10.00 13.06
C VAL A 442 -8.39 9.28 14.28
N LEU A 443 -9.26 8.87 15.21
CA LEU A 443 -8.86 8.17 16.43
C LEU A 443 -8.20 6.83 16.07
N VAL A 444 -8.85 6.01 15.21
CA VAL A 444 -8.32 4.69 14.85
C VAL A 444 -6.99 4.78 14.11
N VAL A 445 -6.86 5.72 13.15
CA VAL A 445 -5.61 5.91 12.41
C VAL A 445 -4.49 6.44 13.31
N THR A 446 -4.80 7.42 14.17
CA THR A 446 -3.83 7.96 15.14
C THR A 446 -3.39 6.88 16.13
N PHE A 447 -4.36 6.15 16.69
CA PHE A 447 -4.12 5.05 17.62
C PHE A 447 -3.18 4.00 16.99
N ALA A 448 -3.53 3.50 15.79
CA ALA A 448 -2.72 2.49 15.11
C ALA A 448 -1.27 2.95 14.90
N ASN A 449 -1.07 4.17 14.41
CA ASN A 449 0.28 4.71 14.18
C ASN A 449 1.05 4.92 15.48
N VAL A 450 0.42 5.48 16.52
CA VAL A 450 1.06 5.69 17.81
C VAL A 450 1.51 4.37 18.42
N PHE A 451 0.60 3.37 18.50
CA PHE A 451 0.95 2.06 19.07
C PHE A 451 2.03 1.33 18.27
N THR A 452 2.03 1.44 16.94
CA THR A 452 3.07 0.86 16.09
C THR A 452 4.44 1.49 16.35
N ILE A 453 4.50 2.81 16.53
CA ILE A 453 5.76 3.52 16.75
C ILE A 453 6.31 3.25 18.15
N ILE A 454 5.46 3.20 19.18
CA ILE A 454 5.92 3.05 20.55
C ILE A 454 6.18 1.58 20.97
N GLN A 455 5.54 0.61 20.31
CA GLN A 455 5.64 -0.80 20.68
C GLN A 455 7.09 -1.33 20.68
N PRO A 456 7.93 -1.13 19.63
CA PRO A 456 9.32 -1.61 19.65
C PRO A 456 10.14 -0.98 20.77
N VAL A 457 9.86 0.28 21.11
CA VAL A 457 10.55 1.00 22.20
C VAL A 457 10.19 0.41 23.55
N ILE A 458 8.90 0.20 23.82
CA ILE A 458 8.42 -0.27 25.12
C ILE A 458 8.79 -1.74 25.36
N GLU A 459 8.64 -2.60 24.34
CA GLU A 459 8.84 -4.05 24.52
C GLU A 459 10.29 -4.50 24.32
N ALA A 460 11.05 -3.83 23.43
CA ALA A 460 12.40 -4.24 23.09
C ALA A 460 13.49 -3.18 23.28
N GLY A 461 13.12 -1.95 23.68
CA GLY A 461 14.06 -0.83 23.73
C GLY A 461 14.58 -0.40 22.35
N ASP A 462 13.88 -0.79 21.28
CA ASP A 462 14.28 -0.56 19.89
C ASP A 462 13.87 0.85 19.43
N TRP A 463 14.70 1.83 19.77
CA TRP A 463 14.55 3.21 19.32
C TRP A 463 14.84 3.38 17.83
N ASP A 464 15.68 2.52 17.25
CA ASP A 464 16.07 2.62 15.84
C ASP A 464 14.86 2.40 14.92
N SER A 465 14.08 1.34 15.14
CA SER A 465 12.84 1.11 14.40
C SER A 465 11.83 2.26 14.56
N ALA A 466 11.67 2.81 15.77
CA ALA A 466 10.78 3.94 16.02
C ALA A 466 11.23 5.21 15.26
N LEU A 467 12.53 5.50 15.28
CA LEU A 467 13.10 6.65 14.56
C LEU A 467 12.92 6.52 13.05
N TRP A 468 13.10 5.33 12.49
CA TRP A 468 12.85 5.09 11.06
C TRP A 468 11.37 5.23 10.69
N MET A 469 10.45 4.80 11.55
CA MET A 469 9.01 4.95 11.31
C MET A 469 8.55 6.41 11.29
N ILE A 470 9.07 7.24 12.22
CA ILE A 470 8.62 8.64 12.38
C ILE A 470 9.50 9.63 11.62
N GLY A 471 10.76 9.30 11.39
CA GLY A 471 11.75 10.21 10.78
C GLY A 471 11.35 10.65 9.37
N GLY A 472 10.88 9.72 8.53
CA GLY A 472 10.37 10.04 7.20
C GLY A 472 9.20 11.02 7.23
N PRO A 473 8.10 10.72 7.92
CA PRO A 473 6.97 11.63 8.08
C PRO A 473 7.36 13.02 8.62
N ILE A 474 8.22 13.11 9.62
CA ILE A 474 8.70 14.40 10.16
C ILE A 474 9.50 15.14 9.09
N PHE A 475 10.48 14.50 8.47
CA PHE A 475 11.31 15.11 7.44
C PHE A 475 10.47 15.70 6.30
N PHE A 476 9.53 14.91 5.75
CA PHE A 476 8.70 15.36 4.66
C PHE A 476 7.68 16.43 5.07
N SER A 477 7.17 16.40 6.30
CA SER A 477 6.30 17.45 6.83
C SER A 477 7.05 18.79 6.93
N LEU A 478 8.26 18.78 7.47
CA LEU A 478 9.11 19.99 7.58
C LEU A 478 9.48 20.52 6.19
N LEU A 479 9.81 19.62 5.25
CA LEU A 479 10.11 20.00 3.87
C LEU A 479 8.89 20.65 3.19
N ALA A 480 7.69 20.06 3.35
CA ALA A 480 6.46 20.64 2.82
C ALA A 480 6.18 22.04 3.37
N MET A 481 6.36 22.22 4.69
CA MET A 481 6.17 23.52 5.34
C MET A 481 7.18 24.54 4.80
N ALA A 482 8.45 24.17 4.64
CA ALA A 482 9.49 25.06 4.13
C ALA A 482 9.21 25.48 2.68
N ILE A 483 8.81 24.54 1.81
CA ILE A 483 8.42 24.83 0.42
C ILE A 483 7.26 25.83 0.40
N TYR A 484 6.20 25.56 1.19
CA TYR A 484 5.03 26.43 1.21
C TYR A 484 5.32 27.81 1.81
N GLN A 485 6.13 27.91 2.86
CA GLN A 485 6.55 29.19 3.44
C GLN A 485 7.34 30.04 2.43
N ASN A 486 8.30 29.44 1.71
CA ASN A 486 9.06 30.12 0.66
C ASN A 486 8.12 30.64 -0.45
N TYR A 487 7.17 29.83 -0.90
CA TYR A 487 6.13 30.22 -1.86
C TYR A 487 5.31 31.40 -1.33
N SER A 488 4.78 31.31 -0.12
CA SER A 488 3.95 32.34 0.49
C SER A 488 4.71 33.67 0.67
N SER A 489 5.99 33.61 1.04
CA SER A 489 6.84 34.80 1.19
C SER A 489 7.11 35.49 -0.15
N ARG A 490 7.33 34.70 -1.22
CA ARG A 490 7.50 35.25 -2.58
C ARG A 490 6.22 35.90 -3.10
N MET A 491 5.08 35.24 -2.91
CA MET A 491 3.75 35.75 -3.25
C MET A 491 3.44 37.09 -2.57
N SER A 492 3.85 37.24 -1.30
CA SER A 492 3.66 38.47 -0.55
C SER A 492 4.60 39.59 -1.01
N ALA A 493 5.78 39.27 -1.52
CA ALA A 493 6.77 40.24 -2.00
C ALA A 493 6.51 40.70 -3.45
N ASP A 494 6.01 39.79 -4.30
CA ASP A 494 5.71 40.07 -5.72
C ASP A 494 4.47 39.23 -6.16
N PRO A 495 3.28 39.84 -6.12
CA PRO A 495 2.05 39.15 -6.55
C PRO A 495 2.02 38.79 -8.05
N GLU A 496 2.77 39.48 -8.92
CA GLU A 496 2.82 39.21 -10.36
C GLU A 496 3.59 37.89 -10.66
N TRP A 497 4.57 37.56 -9.82
CA TRP A 497 5.32 36.28 -9.93
C TRP A 497 4.45 35.02 -9.91
N ALA A 498 3.26 35.09 -9.31
CA ALA A 498 2.35 33.95 -9.22
C ALA A 498 1.48 33.75 -10.48
N ALA A 499 1.50 34.72 -11.39
CA ALA A 499 0.73 34.67 -12.65
C ALA A 499 1.49 33.96 -13.79
N GLU A 500 2.81 33.74 -13.63
CA GLU A 500 3.67 32.96 -14.53
C GLU A 500 3.69 31.45 -14.13
#